data_7004ba53bc7acac02833434c4b2bcf4a
#
_entry.id   7004ba53bc7acac02833434c4b2bcf4a
#
_cell.length_a   1.000
_cell.length_b   1.000
_cell.length_c   1.000
_cell.angle_alpha   90.00
_cell.angle_beta   90.00
_cell.angle_gamma   90.00
#
_symmetry.space_group_name_H-M   'P 1'
#
loop_
_entity.id
_entity.type
_entity.pdbx_description
1 polymer ?
#
loop_
_entity_poly.entity_id
_entity_poly.type
_entity_poly.pdbx_seq_one_letter_code
_entity_poly.pdbx_strand_id
1 'polypeptide(L)'
;MKFLSILFASILVTSCSGGGLSTPNENAFISGSGVATYLDKSDRKLAPKISGQTLTQDFVSLESNQVSVINVWASWCAPCRAEAPVLQEFSINYPDVQFAGILTRDNISSAQAFYENFGLTYPTFVDDSLLLGFGGSLIPNAIPTTLIIDKQGRVAVRISGEVTVAGLKKMLEKVLSDD
;
A
#
# COMPACT_ATOMS: atom_id res chain seq x y z
N MET A 1 75.61 24.83 19.52
CA MET A 1 74.88 23.56 19.66
C MET A 1 73.48 23.87 20.15
N LYS A 2 72.50 23.86 19.22
CA LYS A 2 71.08 24.23 19.48
C LYS A 2 70.26 22.94 19.51
N PHE A 3 69.71 22.60 20.66
CA PHE A 3 68.78 21.50 20.79
C PHE A 3 67.37 21.91 20.32
N LEU A 4 66.88 21.24 19.29
CA LEU A 4 65.55 21.45 18.74
C LEU A 4 64.63 20.44 19.41
N SER A 5 63.77 20.92 20.35
CA SER A 5 62.73 20.13 20.96
C SER A 5 61.52 19.99 20.04
N ILE A 6 61.26 18.80 19.60
CA ILE A 6 60.05 18.45 18.80
C ILE A 6 58.92 18.14 19.78
N LEU A 7 57.94 18.99 19.81
CA LEU A 7 56.71 18.82 20.59
C LEU A 7 55.72 17.94 19.79
N PHE A 8 55.50 16.71 20.26
CA PHE A 8 54.51 15.80 19.68
C PHE A 8 53.13 16.17 20.22
N ALA A 9 52.32 16.78 19.37
CA ALA A 9 50.91 17.09 19.67
C ALA A 9 50.06 15.84 19.42
N SER A 10 49.65 15.16 20.50
CA SER A 10 48.68 14.04 20.43
C SER A 10 47.29 14.57 20.19
N ILE A 11 46.77 14.34 18.98
CA ILE A 11 45.38 14.62 18.64
C ILE A 11 44.52 13.49 19.17
N LEU A 12 43.78 13.74 20.25
CA LEU A 12 42.70 12.88 20.74
C LEU A 12 41.47 13.01 19.82
N VAL A 13 41.27 12.01 19.00
CA VAL A 13 40.01 11.87 18.21
C VAL A 13 38.96 11.31 19.15
N THR A 14 38.10 12.15 19.70
CA THR A 14 36.88 11.73 20.40
C THR A 14 35.88 11.24 19.37
N SER A 15 35.76 9.93 19.21
CA SER A 15 34.68 9.27 18.48
C SER A 15 33.37 9.48 19.24
N CYS A 16 32.51 10.36 18.75
CA CYS A 16 31.11 10.43 19.17
C CYS A 16 30.37 9.17 18.64
N SER A 17 30.34 8.14 19.45
CA SER A 17 29.43 7.01 19.26
C SER A 17 28.03 7.45 19.73
N GLY A 18 27.30 8.13 18.88
CA GLY A 18 25.87 8.40 19.04
C GLY A 18 25.07 7.17 18.60
N GLY A 19 25.02 6.15 19.43
CA GLY A 19 24.13 5.01 19.23
C GLY A 19 22.68 5.38 19.54
N GLY A 20 22.00 6.02 18.60
CA GLY A 20 20.55 6.05 18.57
C GLY A 20 20.05 4.73 17.98
N LEU A 21 19.69 3.78 18.83
CA LEU A 21 18.88 2.63 18.44
C LEU A 21 17.47 3.13 18.14
N SER A 22 17.29 3.72 16.96
CA SER A 22 15.98 3.81 16.35
C SER A 22 15.61 2.37 15.98
N THR A 23 14.62 1.81 16.66
CA THR A 23 13.92 0.61 16.18
C THR A 23 13.59 0.84 14.71
N PRO A 24 13.94 -0.09 13.80
CA PRO A 24 13.54 0.05 12.40
C PRO A 24 12.01 -0.02 12.37
N ASN A 25 11.34 1.12 12.12
CA ASN A 25 10.03 1.05 11.49
C ASN A 25 10.25 0.16 10.26
N GLU A 26 9.58 -0.99 10.22
CA GLU A 26 9.65 -1.93 9.11
C GLU A 26 9.01 -1.32 7.85
N ASN A 27 9.57 -0.22 7.37
CA ASN A 27 9.34 0.26 6.01
C ASN A 27 10.14 -0.68 5.10
N ALA A 28 9.54 -1.80 4.74
CA ALA A 28 10.15 -2.73 3.82
C ALA A 28 10.26 -2.05 2.44
N PHE A 29 11.42 -1.53 2.11
CA PHE A 29 11.77 -1.10 0.77
C PHE A 29 11.81 -2.35 -0.11
N ILE A 30 10.79 -2.55 -0.93
CA ILE A 30 10.81 -3.58 -1.96
C ILE A 30 11.34 -2.91 -3.22
N SER A 31 12.53 -3.32 -3.66
CA SER A 31 13.24 -2.76 -4.81
C SER A 31 12.37 -2.73 -6.08
N GLY A 32 12.16 -1.55 -6.65
CA GLY A 32 11.37 -1.34 -7.87
C GLY A 32 9.86 -1.21 -7.67
N SER A 33 9.38 -1.23 -6.44
CA SER A 33 7.97 -1.21 -6.07
C SER A 33 7.64 -0.11 -5.07
N GLY A 34 6.36 0.08 -4.79
CA GLY A 34 5.89 1.04 -3.82
C GLY A 34 6.36 0.77 -2.39
N VAL A 35 6.31 1.80 -1.56
CA VAL A 35 6.63 1.71 -0.13
C VAL A 35 5.47 1.08 0.61
N ALA A 36 5.70 -0.10 1.21
CA ALA A 36 4.72 -0.77 2.06
C ALA A 36 4.90 -0.36 3.52
N THR A 37 3.84 0.12 4.14
CA THR A 37 3.77 0.43 5.58
C THR A 37 2.76 -0.51 6.22
N TYR A 38 3.23 -1.34 7.16
CA TYR A 38 2.40 -2.16 8.01
C TYR A 38 2.13 -1.42 9.32
N LEU A 39 0.87 -1.44 9.79
CA LEU A 39 0.44 -0.77 11.02
C LEU A 39 0.23 -1.80 12.13
N ASP A 40 0.81 -1.53 13.29
CA ASP A 40 0.53 -2.31 14.49
C ASP A 40 -0.95 -2.20 14.86
N LYS A 41 -1.51 -3.23 15.50
CA LYS A 41 -2.96 -3.31 15.79
C LYS A 41 -3.52 -2.10 16.54
N SER A 42 -2.72 -1.46 17.40
CA SER A 42 -3.06 -0.24 18.14
C SER A 42 -3.20 1.00 17.25
N ASP A 43 -2.52 1.02 16.11
CA ASP A 43 -2.42 2.20 15.24
C ASP A 43 -3.39 2.13 14.07
N ARG A 44 -4.03 0.96 13.87
CA ARG A 44 -5.00 0.75 12.79
C ARG A 44 -6.27 1.55 13.02
N LYS A 45 -6.69 2.28 12.00
CA LYS A 45 -7.94 3.05 11.99
C LYS A 45 -9.00 2.34 11.17
N LEU A 46 -10.25 2.49 11.57
CA LEU A 46 -11.38 1.96 10.81
C LEU A 46 -11.38 2.53 9.38
N ALA A 47 -11.55 1.64 8.43
CA ALA A 47 -11.87 2.00 7.05
C ALA A 47 -13.35 2.42 6.96
N PRO A 48 -13.72 3.27 5.98
CA PRO A 48 -15.12 3.55 5.71
C PRO A 48 -15.81 2.28 5.19
N LYS A 49 -17.15 2.23 5.31
CA LYS A 49 -17.92 1.23 4.60
C LYS A 49 -17.74 1.43 3.10
N ILE A 50 -17.34 0.37 2.39
CA ILE A 50 -17.12 0.41 0.95
C ILE A 50 -18.33 -0.21 0.27
N SER A 51 -19.16 0.61 -0.34
CA SER A 51 -20.34 0.19 -1.09
C SER A 51 -20.71 1.24 -2.11
N GLY A 52 -21.20 0.81 -3.27
CA GLY A 52 -21.57 1.73 -4.34
C GLY A 52 -21.73 1.05 -5.68
N GLN A 53 -21.91 1.86 -6.71
CA GLN A 53 -21.96 1.40 -8.09
C GLN A 53 -20.56 1.09 -8.61
N THR A 54 -20.45 0.03 -9.40
CA THR A 54 -19.19 -0.45 -10.00
C THR A 54 -19.14 -0.13 -11.50
N LEU A 55 -17.97 -0.38 -12.11
CA LEU A 55 -17.79 -0.27 -13.57
C LEU A 55 -18.72 -1.18 -14.35
N THR A 56 -19.14 -2.32 -13.77
CA THR A 56 -20.11 -3.25 -14.39
C THR A 56 -21.57 -2.84 -14.16
N GLN A 57 -21.79 -1.67 -13.57
CA GLN A 57 -23.12 -1.09 -13.26
C GLN A 57 -23.88 -1.84 -12.14
N ASP A 58 -23.24 -2.77 -11.47
CA ASP A 58 -23.79 -3.44 -10.31
C ASP A 58 -23.61 -2.59 -9.05
N PHE A 59 -24.53 -2.72 -8.09
CA PHE A 59 -24.34 -2.17 -6.76
C PHE A 59 -23.74 -3.23 -5.85
N VAL A 60 -22.53 -2.99 -5.36
CA VAL A 60 -21.77 -3.91 -4.51
C VAL A 60 -21.53 -3.29 -3.15
N SER A 61 -21.53 -4.11 -2.12
CA SER A 61 -21.07 -3.76 -0.76
C SER A 61 -20.06 -4.81 -0.32
N LEU A 62 -18.89 -4.39 0.15
CA LEU A 62 -17.93 -5.31 0.73
C LEU A 62 -18.42 -5.84 2.07
N GLU A 63 -18.18 -7.12 2.30
CA GLU A 63 -18.60 -7.81 3.51
C GLU A 63 -17.75 -7.40 4.72
N SER A 64 -18.39 -7.33 5.89
CA SER A 64 -17.68 -7.19 7.16
C SER A 64 -17.06 -8.53 7.59
N ASN A 65 -16.08 -8.49 8.49
CA ASN A 65 -15.37 -9.65 9.02
C ASN A 65 -14.57 -10.47 8.00
N GLN A 66 -14.18 -9.82 6.89
CA GLN A 66 -13.34 -10.42 5.86
C GLN A 66 -12.18 -9.48 5.54
N VAL A 67 -10.98 -10.05 5.34
CA VAL A 67 -9.84 -9.25 4.87
C VAL A 67 -10.14 -8.71 3.48
N SER A 68 -9.80 -7.44 3.25
CA SER A 68 -10.04 -6.81 1.96
C SER A 68 -8.78 -6.13 1.44
N VAL A 69 -8.54 -6.24 0.13
CA VAL A 69 -7.49 -5.53 -0.61
C VAL A 69 -8.16 -4.49 -1.50
N ILE A 70 -7.89 -3.23 -1.22
CA ILE A 70 -8.48 -2.09 -1.94
C ILE A 70 -7.38 -1.39 -2.72
N ASN A 71 -7.52 -1.36 -4.04
CA ASN A 71 -6.59 -0.69 -4.95
C ASN A 71 -7.20 0.59 -5.51
N VAL A 72 -6.51 1.71 -5.36
CA VAL A 72 -6.91 3.02 -5.91
C VAL A 72 -6.13 3.25 -7.19
N TRP A 73 -6.83 3.39 -8.32
CA TRP A 73 -6.20 3.39 -9.63
C TRP A 73 -6.89 4.30 -10.66
N ALA A 74 -6.23 4.48 -11.81
CA ALA A 74 -6.79 5.11 -13.00
C ALA A 74 -6.19 4.46 -14.27
N SER A 75 -6.92 4.48 -15.38
CA SER A 75 -6.48 3.85 -16.64
C SER A 75 -5.25 4.50 -17.27
N TRP A 76 -5.07 5.79 -17.06
CA TRP A 76 -3.92 6.58 -17.55
C TRP A 76 -2.66 6.41 -16.70
N CYS A 77 -2.76 5.77 -15.54
CA CYS A 77 -1.66 5.59 -14.59
C CYS A 77 -0.76 4.43 -15.03
N ALA A 78 0.45 4.70 -15.46
CA ALA A 78 1.37 3.67 -15.96
C ALA A 78 1.72 2.58 -14.92
N PRO A 79 2.08 2.88 -13.66
CA PRO A 79 2.31 1.84 -12.66
C PRO A 79 1.05 1.07 -12.27
N CYS A 80 -0.16 1.66 -12.38
CA CYS A 80 -1.41 0.92 -12.18
C CYS A 80 -1.59 -0.18 -13.26
N ARG A 81 -1.14 0.09 -14.48
CA ARG A 81 -1.16 -0.89 -15.57
C ARG A 81 -0.18 -2.06 -15.31
N ALA A 82 0.96 -1.76 -14.71
CA ALA A 82 1.97 -2.77 -14.39
C ALA A 82 1.51 -3.73 -13.26
N GLU A 83 0.78 -3.22 -12.26
CA GLU A 83 0.31 -4.02 -11.12
C GLU A 83 -1.01 -4.76 -11.36
N ALA A 84 -1.81 -4.35 -12.36
CA ALA A 84 -3.14 -4.93 -12.60
C ALA A 84 -3.14 -6.46 -12.75
N PRO A 85 -2.19 -7.10 -13.49
CA PRO A 85 -2.12 -8.56 -13.56
C PRO A 85 -1.83 -9.23 -12.21
N VAL A 86 -1.00 -8.59 -11.36
CA VAL A 86 -0.67 -9.09 -10.02
C VAL A 86 -1.92 -9.11 -9.15
N LEU A 87 -2.67 -8.00 -9.11
CA LEU A 87 -3.90 -7.89 -8.33
C LEU A 87 -4.95 -8.90 -8.81
N GLN A 88 -5.08 -9.08 -10.13
CA GLN A 88 -6.00 -10.07 -10.71
C GLN A 88 -5.62 -11.49 -10.31
N GLU A 89 -4.35 -11.87 -10.41
CA GLU A 89 -3.87 -13.18 -9.99
C GLU A 89 -4.17 -13.45 -8.51
N PHE A 90 -3.90 -12.46 -7.65
CA PHE A 90 -4.16 -12.58 -6.22
C PHE A 90 -5.66 -12.68 -5.90
N SER A 91 -6.51 -11.95 -6.61
CA SER A 91 -7.96 -12.03 -6.40
C SER A 91 -8.52 -13.44 -6.68
N ILE A 92 -7.90 -14.18 -7.59
CA ILE A 92 -8.26 -15.57 -7.90
C ILE A 92 -7.67 -16.53 -6.85
N ASN A 93 -6.40 -16.33 -6.47
CA ASN A 93 -5.66 -17.25 -5.62
C ASN A 93 -6.01 -17.13 -4.12
N TYR A 94 -6.65 -16.03 -3.70
CA TYR A 94 -7.10 -15.79 -2.32
C TYR A 94 -8.62 -15.60 -2.26
N PRO A 95 -9.43 -16.66 -2.49
CA PRO A 95 -10.90 -16.56 -2.58
C PRO A 95 -11.57 -16.10 -1.28
N ASP A 96 -10.90 -16.24 -0.13
CA ASP A 96 -11.38 -15.77 1.17
C ASP A 96 -11.03 -14.31 1.45
N VAL A 97 -10.37 -13.62 0.51
CA VAL A 97 -10.02 -12.21 0.59
C VAL A 97 -10.83 -11.44 -0.45
N GLN A 98 -11.46 -10.35 -0.03
CA GLN A 98 -12.17 -9.48 -0.94
C GLN A 98 -11.20 -8.56 -1.67
N PHE A 99 -11.21 -8.56 -2.99
CA PHE A 99 -10.48 -7.58 -3.79
C PHE A 99 -11.45 -6.56 -4.36
N ALA A 100 -11.07 -5.29 -4.35
CA ALA A 100 -11.85 -4.24 -5.00
C ALA A 100 -10.96 -3.09 -5.48
N GLY A 101 -11.37 -2.45 -6.57
CA GLY A 101 -10.80 -1.20 -7.06
C GLY A 101 -11.64 0.01 -6.64
N ILE A 102 -11.01 1.17 -6.51
CA ILE A 102 -11.67 2.47 -6.49
C ILE A 102 -11.06 3.29 -7.63
N LEU A 103 -11.89 3.62 -8.61
CA LEU A 103 -11.49 4.45 -9.73
C LEU A 103 -11.41 5.91 -9.27
N THR A 104 -10.34 6.62 -9.62
CA THR A 104 -10.20 8.04 -9.29
C THR A 104 -9.74 8.86 -10.49
N ARG A 105 -10.35 10.03 -10.67
CA ARG A 105 -9.97 11.03 -11.70
C ARG A 105 -9.83 10.43 -13.10
N ASP A 106 -10.76 9.59 -13.49
CA ASP A 106 -10.77 8.91 -14.78
C ASP A 106 -12.16 8.95 -15.41
N ASN A 107 -12.25 8.69 -16.71
CA ASN A 107 -13.52 8.50 -17.37
C ASN A 107 -13.90 7.01 -17.45
N ILE A 108 -15.18 6.74 -17.36
CA ILE A 108 -15.73 5.38 -17.30
C ILE A 108 -15.32 4.55 -18.53
N SER A 109 -15.34 5.12 -19.73
CA SER A 109 -15.01 4.37 -20.96
C SER A 109 -13.57 3.92 -20.99
N SER A 110 -12.61 4.77 -20.58
CA SER A 110 -11.20 4.40 -20.49
C SER A 110 -10.96 3.37 -19.40
N ALA A 111 -11.65 3.52 -18.26
CA ALA A 111 -11.57 2.58 -17.15
C ALA A 111 -12.15 1.21 -17.54
N GLN A 112 -13.27 1.15 -18.27
CA GLN A 112 -13.83 -0.09 -18.79
C GLN A 112 -12.88 -0.79 -19.77
N ALA A 113 -12.32 -0.04 -20.73
CA ALA A 113 -11.32 -0.59 -21.65
C ALA A 113 -10.09 -1.16 -20.93
N PHE A 114 -9.62 -0.50 -19.87
CA PHE A 114 -8.56 -1.00 -19.02
C PHE A 114 -8.98 -2.31 -18.31
N TYR A 115 -10.15 -2.30 -17.67
CA TYR A 115 -10.70 -3.42 -16.92
C TYR A 115 -10.80 -4.68 -17.79
N GLU A 116 -11.35 -4.53 -19.00
CA GLU A 116 -11.47 -5.60 -19.99
C GLU A 116 -10.10 -6.09 -20.49
N ASN A 117 -9.19 -5.14 -20.83
CA ASN A 117 -7.87 -5.47 -21.38
C ASN A 117 -6.99 -6.26 -20.41
N PHE A 118 -7.12 -6.00 -19.10
CA PHE A 118 -6.40 -6.74 -18.06
C PHE A 118 -7.18 -7.94 -17.51
N GLY A 119 -8.40 -8.18 -18.00
CA GLY A 119 -9.25 -9.28 -17.56
C GLY A 119 -9.58 -9.23 -16.07
N LEU A 120 -9.76 -8.00 -15.52
CA LEU A 120 -10.07 -7.83 -14.12
C LEU A 120 -11.47 -8.38 -13.82
N THR A 121 -11.63 -9.06 -12.68
CA THR A 121 -12.90 -9.68 -12.27
C THR A 121 -13.43 -9.18 -10.94
N TYR A 122 -12.60 -8.51 -10.15
CA TYR A 122 -13.02 -7.92 -8.88
C TYR A 122 -13.73 -6.58 -9.09
N PRO A 123 -14.74 -6.23 -8.26
CA PRO A 123 -15.51 -5.01 -8.43
C PRO A 123 -14.63 -3.76 -8.35
N THR A 124 -14.89 -2.80 -9.23
CA THR A 124 -14.27 -1.47 -9.18
C THR A 124 -15.33 -0.40 -9.01
N PHE A 125 -15.31 0.29 -7.89
CA PHE A 125 -16.22 1.37 -7.56
C PHE A 125 -15.90 2.62 -8.37
N VAL A 126 -16.94 3.32 -8.85
CA VAL A 126 -16.79 4.51 -9.72
C VAL A 126 -16.92 5.83 -8.96
N ASP A 127 -17.33 5.77 -7.70
CA ASP A 127 -17.44 6.95 -6.82
C ASP A 127 -16.15 7.12 -6.00
N ASP A 128 -15.30 8.06 -6.39
CA ASP A 128 -14.05 8.35 -5.69
C ASP A 128 -14.25 9.14 -4.38
N SER A 129 -15.47 9.60 -4.08
CA SER A 129 -15.78 10.19 -2.77
C SER A 129 -15.60 9.20 -1.62
N LEU A 130 -15.63 7.89 -1.88
CA LEU A 130 -15.27 6.84 -0.94
C LEU A 130 -13.88 7.04 -0.34
N LEU A 131 -12.96 7.66 -1.08
CA LEU A 131 -11.59 7.92 -0.62
C LEU A 131 -11.53 8.89 0.56
N LEU A 132 -12.50 9.77 0.69
CA LEU A 132 -12.57 10.75 1.78
C LEU A 132 -12.69 10.07 3.15
N GLY A 133 -13.37 8.93 3.20
CA GLY A 133 -13.58 8.17 4.43
C GLY A 133 -12.31 7.54 5.00
N PHE A 134 -11.27 7.32 4.19
CA PHE A 134 -10.01 6.73 4.65
C PHE A 134 -9.11 7.70 5.42
N GLY A 135 -9.36 9.01 5.31
CA GLY A 135 -8.61 10.05 6.02
C GLY A 135 -7.09 9.92 5.81
N GLY A 136 -6.32 9.99 6.90
CA GLY A 136 -4.86 9.90 6.86
C GLY A 136 -4.28 8.55 6.41
N SER A 137 -5.11 7.52 6.19
CA SER A 137 -4.67 6.24 5.62
C SER A 137 -4.39 6.29 4.12
N LEU A 138 -4.88 7.32 3.44
CA LEU A 138 -4.62 7.61 2.03
C LEU A 138 -3.96 8.96 1.85
N ILE A 139 -3.03 9.03 0.88
CA ILE A 139 -2.54 10.29 0.34
C ILE A 139 -3.39 10.59 -0.90
N PRO A 140 -4.21 11.66 -0.91
CA PRO A 140 -5.26 11.88 -1.93
C PRO A 140 -4.77 11.93 -3.38
N ASN A 141 -3.49 12.18 -3.61
CA ASN A 141 -2.92 12.35 -4.96
C ASN A 141 -1.96 11.23 -5.38
N ALA A 142 -1.79 10.18 -4.55
CA ALA A 142 -0.86 9.10 -4.85
C ALA A 142 -1.61 7.89 -5.42
N ILE A 143 -1.43 7.61 -6.70
CA ILE A 143 -1.87 6.39 -7.37
C ILE A 143 -0.68 5.72 -8.08
N PRO A 144 -0.63 4.38 -8.06
CA PRO A 144 -1.53 3.52 -7.31
C PRO A 144 -1.30 3.58 -5.81
N THR A 145 -2.34 3.30 -5.05
CA THR A 145 -2.24 3.03 -3.62
C THR A 145 -3.08 1.79 -3.32
N THR A 146 -2.47 0.83 -2.63
CA THR A 146 -3.18 -0.38 -2.21
C THR A 146 -3.27 -0.41 -0.68
N LEU A 147 -4.47 -0.63 -0.16
CA LEU A 147 -4.74 -0.82 1.25
C LEU A 147 -5.13 -2.28 1.51
N ILE A 148 -4.64 -2.85 2.62
CA ILE A 148 -5.16 -4.12 3.15
C ILE A 148 -5.89 -3.79 4.44
N ILE A 149 -7.15 -4.20 4.50
CA ILE A 149 -8.08 -4.00 5.62
C ILE A 149 -8.23 -5.34 6.33
N ASP A 150 -8.05 -5.34 7.66
CA ASP A 150 -8.19 -6.54 8.50
C ASP A 150 -9.68 -6.93 8.69
N LYS A 151 -9.94 -8.12 9.27
CA LYS A 151 -11.30 -8.61 9.56
C LYS A 151 -12.11 -7.71 10.49
N GLN A 152 -11.42 -6.88 11.28
CA GLN A 152 -12.07 -5.89 12.13
C GLN A 152 -12.41 -4.58 11.38
N GLY A 153 -12.19 -4.56 10.06
CA GLY A 153 -12.48 -3.40 9.22
C GLY A 153 -11.48 -2.26 9.37
N ARG A 154 -10.25 -2.53 9.83
CA ARG A 154 -9.24 -1.51 10.07
C ARG A 154 -8.13 -1.60 9.02
N VAL A 155 -7.61 -0.45 8.59
CA VAL A 155 -6.48 -0.38 7.67
C VAL A 155 -5.23 -0.92 8.36
N ALA A 156 -4.74 -2.08 7.91
CA ALA A 156 -3.57 -2.77 8.45
C ALA A 156 -2.30 -2.49 7.63
N VAL A 157 -2.44 -2.31 6.31
CA VAL A 157 -1.32 -2.06 5.41
C VAL A 157 -1.68 -0.97 4.41
N ARG A 158 -0.70 -0.13 4.10
CA ARG A 158 -0.72 0.78 2.97
C ARG A 158 0.51 0.53 2.10
N ILE A 159 0.30 0.32 0.81
CA ILE A 159 1.35 0.26 -0.20
C ILE A 159 1.17 1.49 -1.10
N SER A 160 2.15 2.40 -1.09
CA SER A 160 2.15 3.59 -1.95
C SER A 160 3.02 3.31 -3.16
N GLY A 161 2.45 3.37 -4.37
CA GLY A 161 3.08 2.97 -5.62
C GLY A 161 2.75 1.51 -5.99
N GLU A 162 3.36 1.05 -7.09
CA GLU A 162 3.12 -0.26 -7.69
C GLU A 162 3.35 -1.44 -6.72
N VAL A 163 2.41 -2.37 -6.66
CA VAL A 163 2.58 -3.62 -5.92
C VAL A 163 3.32 -4.66 -6.77
N THR A 164 4.21 -5.41 -6.11
CA THR A 164 4.85 -6.61 -6.67
C THR A 164 4.24 -7.87 -6.07
N VAL A 165 4.38 -9.00 -6.77
CA VAL A 165 3.95 -10.32 -6.26
C VAL A 165 4.51 -10.59 -4.86
N ALA A 166 5.83 -10.41 -4.67
CA ALA A 166 6.48 -10.66 -3.38
C ALA A 166 6.01 -9.69 -2.28
N GLY A 167 5.82 -8.41 -2.64
CA GLY A 167 5.38 -7.37 -1.71
C GLY A 167 3.96 -7.58 -1.24
N LEU A 168 3.03 -7.79 -2.17
CA LEU A 168 1.63 -8.02 -1.85
C LEU A 168 1.47 -9.31 -1.04
N LYS A 169 2.12 -10.41 -1.46
CA LYS A 169 2.10 -11.68 -0.76
C LYS A 169 2.53 -11.53 0.69
N LYS A 170 3.72 -10.95 0.92
CA LYS A 170 4.27 -10.75 2.27
C LYS A 170 3.30 -9.97 3.17
N MET A 171 2.73 -8.88 2.67
CA MET A 171 1.85 -8.04 3.47
C MET A 171 0.48 -8.68 3.71
N LEU A 172 -0.09 -9.32 2.70
CA LEU A 172 -1.37 -10.00 2.83
C LEU A 172 -1.29 -11.19 3.79
N GLU A 173 -0.28 -12.05 3.65
CA GLU A 173 -0.09 -13.20 4.55
C GLU A 173 0.17 -12.75 5.99
N LYS A 174 0.88 -11.62 6.19
CA LYS A 174 1.07 -11.04 7.53
C LYS A 174 -0.26 -10.62 8.15
N VAL A 175 -1.15 -9.95 7.39
CA VAL A 175 -2.48 -9.56 7.90
C VAL A 175 -3.35 -10.78 8.17
N LEU A 176 -3.35 -11.78 7.28
CA LEU A 176 -4.10 -13.02 7.46
C LEU A 176 -3.65 -13.82 8.69
N SER A 177 -2.36 -13.74 9.04
CA SER A 177 -1.83 -14.41 10.25
C SER A 177 -2.09 -13.66 11.54
N ASP A 178 -2.44 -12.37 11.47
CA ASP A 178 -2.78 -11.55 12.64
C ASP A 178 -4.21 -11.78 13.16
N ASP A 179 -5.07 -12.29 12.29
CA ASP A 179 -6.50 -12.49 12.51
C ASP A 179 -6.79 -13.94 12.93
#